data_62aeb4f5220e4abcd0407e54574272c7
#
_entry.id   62aeb4f5220e4abcd0407e54574272c7
#
_cell.length_a   1.000
_cell.length_b   1.000
_cell.length_c   1.000
_cell.angle_alpha   90.00
_cell.angle_beta   90.00
_cell.angle_gamma   90.00
#
_symmetry.space_group_name_H-M   'P 1'
#
loop_
_entity.id
_entity.type
_entity.pdbx_description
1 polymer ?
#
loop_
_entity_poly.entity_id
_entity_poly.type
_entity_poly.pdbx_seq_one_letter_code
_entity_poly.pdbx_strand_id
1 'polypeptide(L)'
;MTGVNPLEVYYGHHRCGSTWIKGIVEQVCADLRLRHANVHRSENFNQVLGEFIAERQVDFLSYTNANYQYALDLPDHRGFHVVRDPRDVVVSSYFSHRYSHPTNDWPELAAHRKQLERVSEADGLMLELECRRTQFEEMLEWDYEQANVLELKMEDLMKSPAEFLTQAFVFLGLVEPSADSLITLKYLALKGLNKILAGLRPEARGAGGRTMPLHYFLNIVYNNRFSAWSGGRQAGQEDIYSHYRKGVHGDWATHFNAEHIAAFQQTYNPLLLKLGYETQPDWAGTLERLQI
;
A
#
# COMPACT_ATOMS: atom_id res chain seq x y z
N MET A 1 8.44 -8.56 33.26
CA MET A 1 7.89 -7.65 32.24
C MET A 1 7.21 -8.56 31.22
N THR A 2 5.90 -8.62 31.20
CA THR A 2 5.12 -9.34 30.20
C THR A 2 5.29 -8.51 28.91
N GLY A 3 6.16 -8.98 28.03
CA GLY A 3 6.41 -8.30 26.76
C GLY A 3 5.15 -8.36 25.89
N VAL A 4 4.35 -7.31 25.93
CA VAL A 4 3.33 -7.07 24.91
C VAL A 4 4.14 -6.78 23.64
N ASN A 5 3.96 -7.62 22.62
CA ASN A 5 4.58 -7.35 21.32
C ASN A 5 4.01 -6.04 20.77
N PRO A 6 4.81 -5.17 20.17
CA PRO A 6 4.30 -3.97 19.54
C PRO A 6 3.30 -4.35 18.43
N LEU A 7 2.34 -3.47 18.18
CA LEU A 7 1.45 -3.56 17.03
C LEU A 7 2.27 -3.35 15.74
N GLU A 8 2.10 -4.20 14.75
CA GLU A 8 2.65 -3.96 13.41
C GLU A 8 1.61 -3.26 12.54
N VAL A 9 2.06 -2.28 11.73
CA VAL A 9 1.17 -1.47 10.90
C VAL A 9 1.69 -1.34 9.47
N TYR A 10 0.80 -1.49 8.51
CA TYR A 10 0.97 -1.02 7.15
C TYR A 10 0.07 0.20 6.93
N TYR A 11 0.67 1.33 6.59
CA TYR A 11 -0.02 2.53 6.16
C TYR A 11 0.03 2.67 4.65
N GLY A 12 -1.11 2.90 4.03
CA GLY A 12 -1.19 3.07 2.59
C GLY A 12 -2.24 4.09 2.21
N HIS A 13 -2.27 4.45 0.92
CA HIS A 13 -3.24 5.35 0.35
C HIS A 13 -3.89 4.75 -0.89
N HIS A 14 -5.03 5.30 -1.30
CA HIS A 14 -5.71 4.87 -2.51
C HIS A 14 -4.77 4.99 -3.73
N ARG A 15 -4.70 3.94 -4.56
CA ARG A 15 -3.82 3.81 -5.74
C ARG A 15 -2.31 3.77 -5.47
N CYS A 16 -1.90 3.60 -4.21
CA CYS A 16 -0.50 3.38 -3.81
C CYS A 16 -0.18 1.88 -3.58
N GLY A 17 -0.76 0.98 -4.36
CA GLY A 17 -0.46 -0.46 -4.30
C GLY A 17 -1.12 -1.22 -3.16
N SER A 18 -2.09 -0.63 -2.44
CA SER A 18 -2.68 -1.18 -1.22
C SER A 18 -3.24 -2.60 -1.39
N THR A 19 -3.89 -2.91 -2.51
CA THR A 19 -4.43 -4.25 -2.75
C THR A 19 -3.33 -5.30 -2.85
N TRP A 20 -2.23 -4.98 -3.52
CA TRP A 20 -1.06 -5.85 -3.66
C TRP A 20 -0.36 -6.10 -2.33
N ILE A 21 -0.03 -5.02 -1.61
CA ILE A 21 0.67 -5.10 -0.32
C ILE A 21 -0.19 -5.83 0.70
N LYS A 22 -1.48 -5.52 0.75
CA LYS A 22 -2.43 -6.21 1.63
C LYS A 22 -2.46 -7.72 1.38
N GLY A 23 -2.43 -8.17 0.14
CA GLY A 23 -2.36 -9.61 -0.18
C GLY A 23 -1.11 -10.30 0.39
N ILE A 24 0.05 -9.61 0.39
CA ILE A 24 1.29 -10.09 1.02
C ILE A 24 1.14 -10.10 2.55
N VAL A 25 0.63 -9.01 3.15
CA VAL A 25 0.39 -8.90 4.60
C VAL A 25 -0.55 -10.00 5.08
N GLU A 26 -1.68 -10.23 4.40
CA GLU A 26 -2.64 -11.28 4.74
C GLU A 26 -1.98 -12.65 4.77
N GLN A 27 -1.13 -12.96 3.80
CA GLN A 27 -0.42 -14.23 3.74
C GLN A 27 0.62 -14.37 4.86
N VAL A 28 1.38 -13.30 5.15
CA VAL A 28 2.33 -13.26 6.27
C VAL A 28 1.59 -13.44 7.60
N CYS A 29 0.51 -12.71 7.83
CA CYS A 29 -0.28 -12.79 9.05
C CYS A 29 -0.89 -14.17 9.23
N ALA A 30 -1.42 -14.78 8.18
CA ALA A 30 -1.95 -16.14 8.23
C ALA A 30 -0.87 -17.17 8.62
N ASP A 31 0.32 -17.05 8.03
CA ASP A 31 1.44 -17.96 8.29
C ASP A 31 2.03 -17.79 9.68
N LEU A 32 2.10 -16.57 10.19
CA LEU A 32 2.58 -16.25 11.55
C LEU A 32 1.46 -16.30 12.61
N ARG A 33 0.21 -16.55 12.20
CA ARG A 33 -0.98 -16.57 13.06
C ARG A 33 -1.19 -15.24 13.81
N LEU A 34 -0.94 -14.13 13.13
CA LEU A 34 -1.22 -12.81 13.64
C LEU A 34 -2.69 -12.45 13.40
N ARG A 35 -3.31 -11.80 14.37
CA ARG A 35 -4.68 -11.25 14.22
C ARG A 35 -4.58 -10.00 13.37
N HIS A 36 -4.97 -10.11 12.12
CA HIS A 36 -4.92 -9.05 11.14
C HIS A 36 -6.27 -8.31 11.06
N ALA A 37 -6.21 -6.99 11.06
CA ALA A 37 -7.33 -6.12 10.73
C ALA A 37 -7.00 -5.24 9.53
N ASN A 38 -8.01 -4.97 8.71
CA ASN A 38 -7.91 -4.05 7.58
C ASN A 38 -8.97 -2.94 7.74
N VAL A 39 -8.53 -1.70 7.75
CA VAL A 39 -9.38 -0.51 7.83
C VAL A 39 -9.02 0.48 6.73
N HIS A 40 -9.99 1.26 6.26
CA HIS A 40 -9.78 2.25 5.20
C HIS A 40 -10.66 3.50 5.35
N ARG A 41 -11.55 3.52 6.33
CA ARG A 41 -12.44 4.64 6.66
C ARG A 41 -12.61 4.72 8.17
N SER A 42 -12.86 5.92 8.69
CA SER A 42 -13.07 6.14 10.12
C SER A 42 -14.27 5.36 10.68
N GLU A 43 -15.28 5.08 9.86
CA GLU A 43 -16.44 4.28 10.23
C GLU A 43 -16.07 2.82 10.53
N ASN A 44 -14.97 2.29 9.99
CA ASN A 44 -14.52 0.93 10.27
C ASN A 44 -14.09 0.73 11.74
N PHE A 45 -13.75 1.81 12.44
CA PHE A 45 -13.26 1.82 13.82
C PHE A 45 -13.95 2.87 14.70
N ASN A 46 -15.16 3.33 14.33
CA ASN A 46 -15.96 4.31 15.07
C ASN A 46 -15.17 5.57 15.45
N GLN A 47 -14.24 6.00 14.59
CA GLN A 47 -13.36 7.16 14.77
C GLN A 47 -12.35 7.06 15.94
N VAL A 48 -12.26 5.91 16.63
CA VAL A 48 -11.31 5.68 17.74
C VAL A 48 -10.47 4.43 17.43
N LEU A 49 -9.37 4.65 16.70
CA LEU A 49 -8.54 3.56 16.17
C LEU A 49 -7.86 2.75 17.27
N GLY A 50 -7.41 3.40 18.34
CA GLY A 50 -6.76 2.73 19.47
C GLY A 50 -7.70 1.77 20.22
N GLU A 51 -8.95 2.16 20.45
CA GLU A 51 -9.95 1.29 21.06
C GLU A 51 -10.27 0.08 20.19
N PHE A 52 -10.45 0.28 18.87
CA PHE A 52 -10.67 -0.79 17.92
C PHE A 52 -9.54 -1.84 17.95
N ILE A 53 -8.28 -1.39 18.02
CA ILE A 53 -7.11 -2.27 18.13
C ILE A 53 -7.15 -3.07 19.43
N ALA A 54 -7.41 -2.41 20.55
CA ALA A 54 -7.44 -3.02 21.88
C ALA A 54 -8.57 -4.06 22.00
N GLU A 55 -9.80 -3.71 21.61
CA GLU A 55 -10.96 -4.59 21.68
C GLU A 55 -10.79 -5.86 20.82
N ARG A 56 -10.25 -5.72 19.63
CA ARG A 56 -10.03 -6.83 18.69
C ARG A 56 -8.70 -7.53 18.91
N GLN A 57 -7.88 -7.02 19.82
CA GLN A 57 -6.54 -7.55 20.10
C GLN A 57 -5.71 -7.73 18.82
N VAL A 58 -5.71 -6.71 17.96
CA VAL A 58 -5.05 -6.75 16.65
C VAL A 58 -3.53 -6.84 16.84
N ASP A 59 -2.90 -7.76 16.13
CA ASP A 59 -1.44 -7.92 16.09
C ASP A 59 -0.85 -7.17 14.88
N PHE A 60 -1.57 -7.12 13.75
CA PHE A 60 -1.18 -6.40 12.54
C PHE A 60 -2.36 -5.59 11.98
N LEU A 61 -2.15 -4.31 11.77
CA LEU A 61 -3.13 -3.41 11.15
C LEU A 61 -2.73 -3.06 9.71
N SER A 62 -3.62 -3.25 8.74
CA SER A 62 -3.53 -2.61 7.43
C SER A 62 -4.45 -1.40 7.40
N TYR A 63 -3.88 -0.18 7.40
CA TYR A 63 -4.64 1.07 7.32
C TYR A 63 -4.46 1.66 5.93
N THR A 64 -5.41 1.36 5.02
CA THR A 64 -5.30 1.64 3.58
C THR A 64 -6.05 2.90 3.14
N ASN A 65 -5.96 3.95 3.68
CA ASN A 65 -6.24 5.38 3.45
C ASN A 65 -5.86 6.07 4.76
N ALA A 66 -4.57 6.00 5.04
CA ALA A 66 -4.06 6.43 6.33
C ALA A 66 -4.24 7.94 6.51
N ASN A 67 -4.85 8.30 7.62
CA ASN A 67 -4.93 9.65 8.12
C ASN A 67 -4.10 9.75 9.40
N TYR A 68 -3.18 10.71 9.44
CA TYR A 68 -2.21 10.86 10.52
C TYR A 68 -2.86 11.10 11.88
N GLN A 69 -3.95 11.85 11.92
CA GLN A 69 -4.64 12.20 13.17
C GLN A 69 -5.16 10.94 13.89
N TYR A 70 -5.71 9.98 13.15
CA TYR A 70 -6.13 8.70 13.73
C TYR A 70 -4.94 7.78 14.06
N ALA A 71 -3.83 7.90 13.33
CA ALA A 71 -2.62 7.12 13.63
C ALA A 71 -1.98 7.51 14.96
N LEU A 72 -2.16 8.75 15.43
CA LEU A 72 -1.70 9.23 16.75
C LEU A 72 -2.37 8.49 17.92
N ASP A 73 -3.56 7.92 17.74
CA ASP A 73 -4.27 7.17 18.78
C ASP A 73 -3.76 5.74 18.94
N LEU A 74 -2.84 5.28 18.08
CA LEU A 74 -2.33 3.92 18.15
C LEU A 74 -1.39 3.73 19.37
N PRO A 75 -1.41 2.53 19.98
CA PRO A 75 -0.44 2.17 20.99
C PRO A 75 0.99 2.13 20.41
N ASP A 76 1.98 1.80 21.25
CA ASP A 76 3.35 1.57 20.77
C ASP A 76 3.36 0.57 19.61
N HIS A 77 3.86 1.00 18.46
CA HIS A 77 3.80 0.25 17.21
C HIS A 77 5.05 0.46 16.35
N ARG A 78 5.22 -0.44 15.39
CA ARG A 78 6.13 -0.29 14.26
C ARG A 78 5.34 -0.39 12.97
N GLY A 79 5.64 0.50 12.02
CA GLY A 79 4.93 0.52 10.76
C GLY A 79 5.83 0.69 9.55
N PHE A 80 5.28 0.41 8.39
CA PHE A 80 5.80 0.96 7.15
C PHE A 80 4.68 1.68 6.41
N HIS A 81 5.05 2.76 5.74
CA HIS A 81 4.14 3.60 5.00
C HIS A 81 4.52 3.61 3.52
N VAL A 82 3.54 3.54 2.64
CA VAL A 82 3.77 3.52 1.20
C VAL A 82 3.05 4.66 0.52
N VAL A 83 3.84 5.54 -0.09
CA VAL A 83 3.38 6.63 -0.94
C VAL A 83 3.68 6.35 -2.41
N ARG A 84 3.05 7.10 -3.29
CA ARG A 84 3.27 7.07 -4.74
C ARG A 84 3.30 8.48 -5.27
N ASP A 85 3.97 8.71 -6.42
CA ASP A 85 3.90 9.98 -7.12
C ASP A 85 2.43 10.41 -7.28
N PRO A 86 2.02 11.54 -6.68
CA PRO A 86 0.64 11.99 -6.72
C PRO A 86 0.10 12.16 -8.15
N ARG A 87 0.95 12.48 -9.13
CA ARG A 87 0.58 12.58 -10.55
C ARG A 87 0.18 11.21 -11.11
N ASP A 88 0.94 10.17 -10.77
CA ASP A 88 0.61 8.79 -11.12
C ASP A 88 -0.63 8.27 -10.37
N VAL A 89 -0.88 8.77 -9.15
CA VAL A 89 -2.13 8.48 -8.42
C VAL A 89 -3.33 9.02 -9.18
N VAL A 90 -3.28 10.26 -9.71
CA VAL A 90 -4.37 10.85 -10.52
C VAL A 90 -4.66 9.99 -11.76
N VAL A 91 -3.63 9.67 -12.55
CA VAL A 91 -3.79 8.83 -13.76
C VAL A 91 -4.34 7.45 -13.39
N SER A 92 -3.77 6.81 -12.37
CA SER A 92 -4.24 5.50 -11.90
C SER A 92 -5.68 5.53 -11.40
N SER A 93 -6.10 6.62 -10.73
CA SER A 93 -7.47 6.81 -10.27
C SER A 93 -8.43 6.97 -11.45
N TYR A 94 -8.10 7.80 -12.44
CA TYR A 94 -8.91 8.01 -13.63
C TYR A 94 -9.30 6.69 -14.31
N PHE A 95 -8.31 5.87 -14.65
CA PHE A 95 -8.59 4.59 -15.29
C PHE A 95 -9.36 3.63 -14.38
N SER A 96 -9.01 3.59 -13.10
CA SER A 96 -9.69 2.73 -12.14
C SER A 96 -11.15 3.16 -11.92
N HIS A 97 -11.39 4.43 -11.68
CA HIS A 97 -12.72 4.94 -11.40
C HIS A 97 -13.64 4.86 -12.62
N ARG A 98 -13.11 5.12 -13.80
CA ARG A 98 -13.86 5.06 -15.04
C ARG A 98 -14.18 3.62 -15.43
N TYR A 99 -13.26 2.65 -15.26
CA TYR A 99 -13.39 1.35 -15.91
C TYR A 99 -13.43 0.12 -14.98
N SER A 100 -12.71 0.11 -13.85
CA SER A 100 -12.45 -1.14 -13.15
C SER A 100 -12.79 -1.20 -11.67
N HIS A 101 -12.86 -0.06 -10.96
CA HIS A 101 -13.12 -0.07 -9.51
C HIS A 101 -14.56 -0.49 -9.21
N PRO A 102 -14.82 -1.41 -8.25
CA PRO A 102 -16.17 -1.71 -7.80
C PRO A 102 -16.88 -0.47 -7.24
N THR A 103 -18.17 -0.33 -7.54
CA THR A 103 -18.99 0.83 -7.10
C THR A 103 -20.12 0.44 -6.15
N ASN A 104 -20.29 -0.85 -5.84
CA ASN A 104 -21.42 -1.37 -5.08
C ASN A 104 -21.56 -0.73 -3.68
N ASP A 105 -20.42 -0.53 -3.01
CA ASP A 105 -20.36 0.02 -1.66
C ASP A 105 -19.81 1.46 -1.64
N TRP A 106 -19.83 2.13 -2.79
CA TRP A 106 -19.32 3.50 -2.94
C TRP A 106 -20.20 4.33 -3.90
N PRO A 107 -21.35 4.83 -3.44
CA PRO A 107 -22.31 5.59 -4.26
C PRO A 107 -21.70 6.84 -4.91
N GLU A 108 -20.80 7.54 -4.20
CA GLU A 108 -20.12 8.73 -4.70
C GLU A 108 -19.24 8.39 -5.90
N LEU A 109 -18.55 7.25 -5.86
CA LEU A 109 -17.77 6.76 -7.00
C LEU A 109 -18.68 6.40 -8.18
N ALA A 110 -19.85 5.81 -7.93
CA ALA A 110 -20.81 5.52 -8.99
C ALA A 110 -21.31 6.80 -9.70
N ALA A 111 -21.53 7.89 -8.94
CA ALA A 111 -21.86 9.19 -9.49
C ALA A 111 -20.69 9.83 -10.26
N HIS A 112 -19.48 9.76 -9.70
CA HIS A 112 -18.26 10.27 -10.30
C HIS A 112 -17.94 9.54 -11.63
N ARG A 113 -18.09 8.21 -11.68
CA ARG A 113 -17.94 7.42 -12.92
C ARG A 113 -18.81 7.92 -14.05
N LYS A 114 -20.08 8.22 -13.76
CA LYS A 114 -21.00 8.78 -14.77
C LYS A 114 -20.54 10.13 -15.31
N GLN A 115 -19.79 10.92 -14.52
CA GLN A 115 -19.18 12.17 -15.00
C GLN A 115 -17.97 11.84 -15.89
N LEU A 116 -17.09 10.96 -15.46
CA LEU A 116 -15.91 10.54 -16.22
C LEU A 116 -16.26 9.92 -17.59
N GLU A 117 -17.38 9.19 -17.67
CA GLU A 117 -17.84 8.59 -18.93
C GLU A 117 -18.30 9.62 -19.97
N ARG A 118 -18.65 10.85 -19.54
CA ARG A 118 -19.21 11.92 -20.40
C ARG A 118 -18.19 12.94 -20.87
N VAL A 119 -16.98 12.88 -20.38
CA VAL A 119 -15.93 13.87 -20.67
C VAL A 119 -14.74 13.24 -21.39
N SER A 120 -13.90 14.07 -21.95
CA SER A 120 -12.61 13.66 -22.51
C SER A 120 -11.69 13.09 -21.43
N GLU A 121 -10.60 12.42 -21.81
CA GLU A 121 -9.59 11.98 -20.85
C GLU A 121 -8.97 13.18 -20.11
N ALA A 122 -8.66 14.26 -20.83
CA ALA A 122 -8.08 15.46 -20.24
C ALA A 122 -9.01 16.07 -19.17
N ASP A 123 -10.27 16.28 -19.48
CA ASP A 123 -11.25 16.79 -18.49
C ASP A 123 -11.45 15.79 -17.33
N GLY A 124 -11.40 14.50 -17.62
CA GLY A 124 -11.51 13.44 -16.61
C GLY A 124 -10.36 13.43 -15.63
N LEU A 125 -9.14 13.70 -16.08
CA LEU A 125 -7.96 13.86 -15.22
C LEU A 125 -8.08 15.10 -14.32
N MET A 126 -8.65 16.20 -14.81
CA MET A 126 -8.97 17.37 -13.97
C MET A 126 -9.99 17.04 -12.89
N LEU A 127 -11.04 16.28 -13.22
CA LEU A 127 -12.02 15.79 -12.22
C LEU A 127 -11.36 14.88 -11.17
N GLU A 128 -10.43 14.02 -11.57
CA GLU A 128 -9.69 13.17 -10.63
C GLU A 128 -8.75 13.97 -9.73
N LEU A 129 -8.13 15.01 -10.25
CA LEU A 129 -7.27 15.90 -9.49
C LEU A 129 -8.03 16.53 -8.33
N GLU A 130 -9.26 16.99 -8.56
CA GLU A 130 -10.15 17.49 -7.52
C GLU A 130 -10.64 16.36 -6.59
N CYS A 131 -11.00 15.21 -7.14
CA CYS A 131 -11.48 14.06 -6.38
C CYS A 131 -10.42 13.51 -5.41
N ARG A 132 -9.12 13.73 -5.66
CA ARG A 132 -8.01 13.29 -4.80
C ARG A 132 -7.58 14.33 -3.76
N ARG A 133 -8.23 15.48 -3.69
CA ARG A 133 -7.85 16.58 -2.79
C ARG A 133 -7.65 16.12 -1.35
N THR A 134 -8.64 15.51 -0.73
CA THR A 134 -8.56 15.04 0.67
C THR A 134 -7.40 14.07 0.88
N GLN A 135 -7.21 13.10 -0.03
CA GLN A 135 -6.10 12.17 0.06
C GLN A 135 -4.75 12.88 0.02
N PHE A 136 -4.60 13.89 -0.84
CA PHE A 136 -3.34 14.62 -0.98
C PHE A 136 -3.09 15.56 0.20
N GLU A 137 -4.13 16.12 0.80
CA GLU A 137 -4.06 16.87 2.05
C GLU A 137 -3.62 15.95 3.20
N GLU A 138 -4.20 14.76 3.35
CA GLU A 138 -3.78 13.75 4.34
C GLU A 138 -2.32 13.31 4.15
N MET A 139 -1.88 13.10 2.91
CA MET A 139 -0.48 12.81 2.59
C MET A 139 0.44 14.01 2.92
N LEU A 140 -0.02 15.24 2.72
CA LEU A 140 0.74 16.45 3.08
C LEU A 140 0.85 16.63 4.60
N GLU A 141 -0.16 16.27 5.36
CA GLU A 141 -0.17 16.34 6.84
C GLU A 141 0.64 15.24 7.52
N TRP A 142 0.91 14.13 6.83
CA TRP A 142 1.65 12.99 7.38
C TRP A 142 3.06 13.39 7.85
N ASP A 143 3.45 12.90 9.03
CA ASP A 143 4.81 13.04 9.53
C ASP A 143 5.71 11.93 8.96
N TYR A 144 6.61 12.31 8.05
CA TYR A 144 7.56 11.40 7.37
C TYR A 144 8.85 11.16 8.17
N GLU A 145 9.00 11.76 9.36
CA GLU A 145 10.21 11.66 10.19
C GLU A 145 10.03 10.73 11.39
N GLN A 146 8.94 9.96 11.43
CA GLN A 146 8.64 9.02 12.52
C GLN A 146 9.66 7.89 12.57
N ALA A 147 10.41 7.76 13.70
CA ALA A 147 11.44 6.72 13.86
C ALA A 147 10.88 5.28 13.89
N ASN A 148 9.60 5.11 14.19
CA ASN A 148 8.89 3.84 14.24
C ASN A 148 8.15 3.49 12.95
N VAL A 149 8.24 4.33 11.91
CA VAL A 149 7.63 4.09 10.59
C VAL A 149 8.68 4.16 9.49
N LEU A 150 8.78 3.11 8.69
CA LEU A 150 9.64 3.06 7.52
C LEU A 150 8.88 3.61 6.31
N GLU A 151 9.36 4.72 5.75
CA GLU A 151 8.78 5.33 4.55
C GLU A 151 9.28 4.66 3.27
N LEU A 152 8.37 4.30 2.39
CA LEU A 152 8.65 3.63 1.12
C LEU A 152 7.91 4.31 -0.04
N LYS A 153 8.56 4.34 -1.20
CA LYS A 153 7.92 4.77 -2.46
C LYS A 153 7.45 3.56 -3.25
N MET A 154 6.25 3.65 -3.80
CA MET A 154 5.68 2.59 -4.65
C MET A 154 6.56 2.29 -5.86
N GLU A 155 7.24 3.29 -6.41
CA GLU A 155 8.18 3.21 -7.52
C GLU A 155 9.35 2.27 -7.20
N ASP A 156 9.90 2.37 -5.99
CA ASP A 156 10.98 1.50 -5.52
C ASP A 156 10.48 0.07 -5.31
N LEU A 157 9.29 -0.07 -4.71
CA LEU A 157 8.61 -1.36 -4.57
C LEU A 157 8.33 -2.02 -5.92
N MET A 158 7.96 -1.26 -6.95
CA MET A 158 7.74 -1.79 -8.30
C MET A 158 9.05 -2.21 -8.97
N LYS A 159 10.13 -1.48 -8.74
CA LYS A 159 11.46 -1.75 -9.31
C LYS A 159 12.13 -2.95 -8.64
N SER A 160 12.10 -3.03 -7.33
CA SER A 160 12.80 -4.06 -6.53
C SER A 160 11.91 -4.57 -5.38
N PRO A 161 10.80 -5.29 -5.68
CA PRO A 161 9.82 -5.70 -4.65
C PRO A 161 10.46 -6.55 -3.55
N ALA A 162 11.35 -7.48 -3.91
CA ALA A 162 12.02 -8.36 -2.96
C ALA A 162 12.89 -7.59 -1.96
N GLU A 163 13.57 -6.54 -2.41
CA GLU A 163 14.44 -5.71 -1.58
C GLU A 163 13.63 -4.87 -0.59
N PHE A 164 12.74 -4.01 -1.09
CA PHE A 164 12.04 -3.04 -0.25
C PHE A 164 10.98 -3.69 0.66
N LEU A 165 10.29 -4.72 0.21
CA LEU A 165 9.41 -5.48 1.10
C LEU A 165 10.20 -6.25 2.16
N THR A 166 11.39 -6.79 1.85
CA THR A 166 12.24 -7.39 2.87
C THR A 166 12.66 -6.37 3.92
N GLN A 167 13.09 -5.18 3.50
CA GLN A 167 13.41 -4.10 4.44
C GLN A 167 12.23 -3.79 5.38
N ALA A 168 11.01 -3.66 4.83
CA ALA A 168 9.81 -3.40 5.61
C ALA A 168 9.54 -4.51 6.64
N PHE A 169 9.51 -5.76 6.22
CA PHE A 169 9.15 -6.87 7.11
C PHE A 169 10.28 -7.24 8.10
N VAL A 170 11.53 -6.97 7.78
CA VAL A 170 12.65 -7.02 8.73
C VAL A 170 12.53 -5.90 9.76
N PHE A 171 12.21 -4.67 9.33
CA PHE A 171 11.97 -3.54 10.23
C PHE A 171 10.84 -3.81 11.22
N LEU A 172 9.77 -4.47 10.78
CA LEU A 172 8.68 -4.93 11.65
C LEU A 172 9.10 -6.08 12.59
N GLY A 173 10.25 -6.73 12.35
CA GLY A 173 10.67 -7.91 13.10
C GLY A 173 9.89 -9.18 12.75
N LEU A 174 9.27 -9.24 11.57
CA LEU A 174 8.49 -10.39 11.10
C LEU A 174 9.27 -11.30 10.15
N VAL A 175 10.41 -10.86 9.63
CA VAL A 175 11.30 -11.64 8.77
C VAL A 175 12.68 -11.70 9.38
N GLU A 176 13.22 -12.93 9.51
CA GLU A 176 14.60 -13.18 9.91
C GLU A 176 15.51 -12.94 8.68
N PRO A 177 16.43 -11.95 8.73
CA PRO A 177 17.25 -11.61 7.56
C PRO A 177 18.31 -12.66 7.19
N SER A 178 18.49 -13.68 8.04
CA SER A 178 19.44 -14.75 7.76
C SER A 178 18.98 -15.61 6.58
N ALA A 179 19.91 -15.85 5.66
CA ALA A 179 19.71 -16.76 4.52
C ALA A 179 20.03 -18.24 4.88
N ASP A 180 20.11 -18.59 6.16
CA ASP A 180 20.42 -19.95 6.61
C ASP A 180 19.30 -20.94 6.25
N SER A 181 19.63 -21.92 5.43
CA SER A 181 18.72 -22.98 4.98
C SER A 181 18.20 -23.85 6.13
N LEU A 182 18.95 -24.01 7.22
CA LEU A 182 18.52 -24.75 8.39
C LEU A 182 17.38 -24.05 9.14
N ILE A 183 17.40 -22.70 9.18
CA ILE A 183 16.31 -21.89 9.75
C ILE A 183 15.04 -22.12 8.94
N THR A 184 15.15 -22.08 7.61
CA THR A 184 14.02 -22.34 6.70
C THR A 184 13.46 -23.73 6.88
N LEU A 185 14.31 -24.76 6.97
CA LEU A 185 13.88 -26.14 7.18
C LEU A 185 13.18 -26.34 8.52
N LYS A 186 13.72 -25.77 9.61
CA LYS A 186 13.08 -25.80 10.94
C LYS A 186 11.71 -25.11 10.91
N TYR A 187 11.60 -23.96 10.25
CA TYR A 187 10.34 -23.23 10.10
C TYR A 187 9.28 -24.08 9.38
N LEU A 188 9.64 -24.69 8.24
CA LEU A 188 8.72 -25.54 7.48
C LEU A 188 8.28 -26.77 8.25
N ALA A 189 9.18 -27.40 9.01
CA ALA A 189 8.85 -28.54 9.89
C ALA A 189 7.87 -28.12 11.00
N LEU A 190 8.11 -26.99 11.67
CA LEU A 190 7.21 -26.45 12.69
C LEU A 190 5.86 -26.04 12.10
N LYS A 191 5.84 -25.43 10.92
CA LYS A 191 4.60 -25.07 10.22
C LYS A 191 3.77 -26.30 9.88
N GLY A 192 4.41 -27.37 9.40
CA GLY A 192 3.75 -28.66 9.14
C GLY A 192 3.17 -29.29 10.41
N LEU A 193 3.94 -29.33 11.49
CA LEU A 193 3.50 -29.83 12.79
C LEU A 193 2.33 -29.00 13.35
N ASN A 194 2.41 -27.68 13.27
CA ASN A 194 1.34 -26.79 13.72
C ASN A 194 0.05 -26.97 12.93
N LYS A 195 0.12 -27.30 11.63
CA LYS A 195 -1.06 -27.60 10.80
C LYS A 195 -1.75 -28.88 11.30
N ILE A 196 -0.99 -29.90 11.67
CA ILE A 196 -1.51 -31.15 12.23
C ILE A 196 -2.14 -30.89 13.61
N LEU A 197 -1.45 -30.17 14.50
CA LEU A 197 -1.94 -29.82 15.83
C LEU A 197 -3.17 -28.92 15.83
N ALA A 198 -3.29 -28.01 14.86
CA ALA A 198 -4.46 -27.15 14.71
C ALA A 198 -5.73 -27.95 14.37
N GLY A 199 -5.59 -29.08 13.67
CA GLY A 199 -6.69 -30.04 13.48
C GLY A 199 -7.14 -30.74 14.78
N LEU A 200 -6.27 -30.80 15.79
CA LEU A 200 -6.53 -31.44 17.07
C LEU A 200 -6.91 -30.46 18.20
N ARG A 201 -6.43 -29.24 18.14
CA ARG A 201 -6.70 -28.16 19.10
C ARG A 201 -6.75 -26.80 18.38
N PRO A 202 -7.92 -26.32 17.95
CA PRO A 202 -8.04 -25.06 17.18
C PRO A 202 -7.54 -23.82 17.91
N GLU A 203 -7.55 -23.81 19.23
CA GLU A 203 -7.19 -22.65 20.07
C GLU A 203 -5.71 -22.63 20.50
N ALA A 204 -4.94 -23.68 20.22
CA ALA A 204 -3.54 -23.71 20.60
C ALA A 204 -2.72 -22.78 19.67
N ARG A 205 -2.20 -21.66 20.21
CA ARG A 205 -1.11 -20.92 19.57
C ARG A 205 0.06 -21.87 19.38
N GLY A 206 0.39 -22.18 18.12
CA GLY A 206 1.49 -23.10 17.84
C GLY A 206 2.84 -22.58 18.36
N ALA A 207 3.77 -23.46 18.64
CA ALA A 207 5.13 -23.18 19.12
C ALA A 207 6.06 -22.59 18.02
N GLY A 208 5.55 -21.79 17.08
CA GLY A 208 6.31 -21.09 16.06
C GLY A 208 6.70 -19.69 16.54
N GLY A 209 7.92 -19.26 16.29
CA GLY A 209 8.35 -17.88 16.52
C GLY A 209 7.48 -16.89 15.72
N ARG A 210 7.50 -15.62 16.13
CA ARG A 210 6.77 -14.52 15.45
C ARG A 210 7.43 -14.10 14.14
N THR A 211 8.51 -14.75 13.72
CA THR A 211 9.29 -14.44 12.52
C THR A 211 9.26 -15.59 11.54
N MET A 212 9.38 -15.26 10.25
CA MET A 212 9.57 -16.25 9.19
C MET A 212 10.95 -16.11 8.55
N PRO A 213 11.51 -17.19 7.96
CA PRO A 213 12.77 -17.14 7.24
C PRO A 213 12.68 -16.27 5.98
N LEU A 214 13.76 -15.58 5.65
CA LEU A 214 13.86 -14.75 4.45
C LEU A 214 13.45 -15.48 3.17
N HIS A 215 13.97 -16.68 2.93
CA HIS A 215 13.63 -17.44 1.72
C HIS A 215 12.15 -17.77 1.60
N TYR A 216 11.48 -18.01 2.72
CA TYR A 216 10.05 -18.26 2.73
C TYR A 216 9.27 -16.98 2.40
N PHE A 217 9.67 -15.84 2.98
CA PHE A 217 9.08 -14.54 2.69
C PHE A 217 9.25 -14.14 1.22
N LEU A 218 10.46 -14.34 0.67
CA LEU A 218 10.71 -14.05 -0.76
C LEU A 218 9.83 -14.87 -1.69
N ASN A 219 9.48 -16.11 -1.31
CA ASN A 219 8.52 -16.90 -2.07
C ASN A 219 7.11 -16.30 -2.01
N ILE A 220 6.67 -15.74 -0.87
CA ILE A 220 5.41 -14.99 -0.77
C ILE A 220 5.43 -13.80 -1.71
N VAL A 221 6.49 -12.98 -1.68
CA VAL A 221 6.65 -11.81 -2.57
C VAL A 221 6.58 -12.23 -4.05
N TYR A 222 7.32 -13.28 -4.43
CA TYR A 222 7.33 -13.79 -5.80
C TYR A 222 5.95 -14.27 -6.28
N ASN A 223 5.21 -14.96 -5.42
CA ASN A 223 3.87 -15.45 -5.75
C ASN A 223 2.85 -14.32 -5.88
N ASN A 224 3.13 -13.16 -5.29
CA ASN A 224 2.33 -11.95 -5.40
C ASN A 224 2.85 -10.93 -6.44
N ARG A 225 3.75 -11.32 -7.36
CA ARG A 225 4.26 -10.44 -8.40
C ARG A 225 3.17 -9.95 -9.36
N PHE A 226 3.40 -8.83 -10.04
CA PHE A 226 2.44 -8.20 -10.95
C PHE A 226 1.81 -9.21 -11.94
N SER A 227 2.61 -10.05 -12.58
CA SER A 227 2.09 -11.04 -13.55
C SER A 227 1.12 -12.06 -12.93
N ALA A 228 1.28 -12.38 -11.64
CA ALA A 228 0.35 -13.28 -10.95
C ALA A 228 -1.05 -12.63 -10.74
N TRP A 229 -1.07 -11.33 -10.49
CA TRP A 229 -2.31 -10.58 -10.27
C TRP A 229 -2.95 -10.03 -11.54
N SER A 230 -2.16 -9.86 -12.61
CA SER A 230 -2.61 -9.28 -13.88
C SER A 230 -3.03 -10.31 -14.94
N GLY A 231 -3.15 -11.59 -14.57
CA GLY A 231 -3.48 -12.67 -15.52
C GLY A 231 -2.33 -13.02 -16.46
N GLY A 232 -1.08 -12.92 -16.00
CA GLY A 232 0.12 -13.29 -16.76
C GLY A 232 0.78 -12.13 -17.51
N ARG A 233 0.19 -10.92 -17.51
CA ARG A 233 0.76 -9.75 -18.20
C ARG A 233 2.09 -9.33 -17.58
N GLN A 234 3.00 -8.82 -18.41
CA GLN A 234 4.23 -8.17 -17.97
C GLN A 234 3.97 -6.70 -17.66
N ALA A 235 4.82 -6.09 -16.82
CA ALA A 235 4.79 -4.65 -16.60
C ALA A 235 4.93 -3.90 -17.94
N GLY A 236 4.15 -2.84 -18.14
CA GLY A 236 4.05 -2.10 -19.39
C GLY A 236 2.91 -2.58 -20.32
N GLN A 237 2.44 -3.81 -20.18
CA GLN A 237 1.28 -4.30 -20.93
C GLN A 237 -0.02 -3.80 -20.31
N GLU A 238 -0.67 -2.88 -20.99
CA GLU A 238 -1.85 -2.20 -20.48
C GLU A 238 -3.15 -2.98 -20.69
N ASP A 239 -4.01 -2.94 -19.69
CA ASP A 239 -5.42 -3.33 -19.75
C ASP A 239 -6.22 -2.35 -18.89
N ILE A 240 -6.93 -1.45 -19.53
CA ILE A 240 -7.69 -0.37 -18.87
C ILE A 240 -8.85 -0.88 -18.02
N TYR A 241 -9.33 -2.09 -18.26
CA TYR A 241 -10.41 -2.74 -17.49
C TYR A 241 -9.89 -3.54 -16.29
N SER A 242 -8.57 -3.68 -16.17
CA SER A 242 -7.96 -4.40 -15.06
C SER A 242 -7.65 -3.47 -13.90
N HIS A 243 -7.89 -3.95 -12.66
CA HIS A 243 -7.41 -3.27 -11.46
C HIS A 243 -5.87 -3.08 -11.49
N TYR A 244 -5.15 -4.02 -12.06
CA TYR A 244 -3.70 -3.99 -12.32
C TYR A 244 -3.44 -3.53 -13.77
N ARG A 245 -3.71 -2.25 -14.05
CA ARG A 245 -3.75 -1.70 -15.41
C ARG A 245 -2.45 -1.92 -16.21
N LYS A 246 -1.34 -1.36 -15.77
CA LYS A 246 -0.08 -1.27 -16.55
C LYS A 246 1.15 -1.69 -15.77
N GLY A 247 1.17 -1.50 -14.44
CA GLY A 247 2.29 -1.91 -13.59
C GLY A 247 3.59 -1.11 -13.83
N VAL A 248 3.48 0.18 -14.18
CA VAL A 248 4.61 1.08 -14.38
C VAL A 248 4.46 2.36 -13.56
N HIS A 249 5.55 3.08 -13.37
CA HIS A 249 5.61 4.42 -12.79
C HIS A 249 5.96 5.46 -13.84
N GLY A 250 5.70 6.75 -13.52
CA GLY A 250 5.97 7.86 -14.43
C GLY A 250 5.00 7.94 -15.61
N ASP A 251 3.92 7.17 -15.58
CA ASP A 251 2.91 7.11 -16.65
C ASP A 251 2.18 8.44 -16.84
N TRP A 252 2.14 9.26 -15.78
CA TRP A 252 1.55 10.60 -15.80
C TRP A 252 2.11 11.49 -16.91
N ALA A 253 3.37 11.36 -17.25
CA ALA A 253 4.03 12.17 -18.27
C ALA A 253 3.46 11.94 -19.69
N THR A 254 2.80 10.81 -19.93
CA THR A 254 2.14 10.51 -21.21
C THR A 254 0.68 10.95 -21.26
N HIS A 255 0.10 11.31 -20.11
CA HIS A 255 -1.32 11.68 -19.97
C HIS A 255 -1.54 13.16 -19.65
N PHE A 256 -0.61 13.80 -18.91
CA PHE A 256 -0.73 15.19 -18.52
C PHE A 256 -0.39 16.13 -19.67
N ASN A 257 -1.22 17.14 -19.86
CA ASN A 257 -0.96 18.30 -20.71
C ASN A 257 -0.55 19.52 -19.86
N ALA A 258 -0.30 20.67 -20.50
CA ALA A 258 0.12 21.90 -19.83
C ALA A 258 -0.89 22.39 -18.78
N GLU A 259 -2.19 22.18 -19.01
CA GLU A 259 -3.26 22.59 -18.08
C GLU A 259 -3.23 21.74 -16.79
N HIS A 260 -3.07 20.41 -16.91
CA HIS A 260 -2.90 19.51 -15.77
C HIS A 260 -1.68 19.89 -14.94
N ILE A 261 -0.56 20.19 -15.59
CA ILE A 261 0.68 20.59 -14.92
C ILE A 261 0.47 21.89 -14.16
N ALA A 262 -0.13 22.89 -14.79
CA ALA A 262 -0.39 24.18 -14.16
C ALA A 262 -1.30 24.03 -12.92
N ALA A 263 -2.40 23.27 -13.05
CA ALA A 263 -3.32 23.00 -11.96
C ALA A 263 -2.63 22.23 -10.82
N PHE A 264 -1.80 21.22 -11.15
CA PHE A 264 -1.06 20.44 -10.18
C PHE A 264 -0.02 21.29 -9.45
N GLN A 265 0.75 22.10 -10.16
CA GLN A 265 1.72 23.03 -9.57
C GLN A 265 1.05 24.04 -8.63
N GLN A 266 -0.09 24.59 -9.04
CA GLN A 266 -0.81 25.57 -8.24
C GLN A 266 -1.30 24.97 -6.91
N THR A 267 -1.73 23.71 -6.90
CA THR A 267 -2.46 23.13 -5.76
C THR A 267 -1.60 22.17 -4.94
N TYR A 268 -0.79 21.33 -5.58
CA TYR A 268 -0.12 20.19 -4.92
C TYR A 268 1.41 20.21 -5.01
N ASN A 269 2.00 21.31 -5.47
CA ASN A 269 3.45 21.43 -5.52
C ASN A 269 4.15 21.18 -4.17
N PRO A 270 3.62 21.67 -3.01
CA PRO A 270 4.19 21.37 -1.71
C PRO A 270 4.26 19.87 -1.41
N LEU A 271 3.27 19.09 -1.87
CA LEU A 271 3.27 17.64 -1.68
C LEU A 271 4.37 16.95 -2.48
N LEU A 272 4.58 17.34 -3.76
CA LEU A 272 5.67 16.78 -4.58
C LEU A 272 7.03 17.04 -3.97
N LEU A 273 7.25 18.26 -3.45
CA LEU A 273 8.50 18.63 -2.79
C LEU A 273 8.68 17.86 -1.47
N LYS A 274 7.64 17.76 -0.65
CA LYS A 274 7.66 17.02 0.62
C LYS A 274 7.97 15.53 0.41
N LEU A 275 7.38 14.93 -0.61
CA LEU A 275 7.62 13.53 -0.95
C LEU A 275 8.93 13.30 -1.73
N GLY A 276 9.63 14.36 -2.14
CA GLY A 276 10.87 14.29 -2.91
C GLY A 276 10.69 13.70 -4.32
N TYR A 277 9.53 13.93 -4.94
CA TYR A 277 9.33 13.64 -6.37
C TYR A 277 9.81 14.79 -7.23
N GLU A 278 9.86 16.01 -6.67
CA GLU A 278 10.48 17.18 -7.30
C GLU A 278 11.41 17.88 -6.30
N THR A 279 12.41 18.57 -6.83
CA THR A 279 13.38 19.33 -6.03
C THR A 279 13.22 20.83 -6.19
N GLN A 280 12.46 21.26 -7.20
CA GLN A 280 12.22 22.67 -7.53
C GLN A 280 10.72 22.91 -7.69
N PRO A 281 10.21 24.07 -7.31
CA PRO A 281 8.79 24.41 -7.53
C PRO A 281 8.39 24.45 -9.03
N ASP A 282 9.30 24.84 -9.89
CA ASP A 282 9.10 24.90 -11.34
C ASP A 282 9.67 23.64 -12.01
N TRP A 283 8.88 22.58 -12.02
CA TRP A 283 9.20 21.30 -12.65
C TRP A 283 8.56 21.13 -14.04
N ALA A 284 7.83 22.12 -14.55
CA ALA A 284 7.13 22.06 -15.85
C ALA A 284 8.08 21.75 -17.03
N GLY A 285 9.33 22.21 -16.98
CA GLY A 285 10.36 21.87 -17.96
C GLY A 285 10.78 20.39 -17.96
N THR A 286 10.25 19.57 -17.06
CA THR A 286 10.54 18.12 -16.99
C THR A 286 9.86 17.35 -18.11
N LEU A 287 8.69 17.82 -18.61
CA LEU A 287 8.01 17.18 -19.76
C LEU A 287 8.82 17.26 -21.06
N GLU A 288 9.50 18.36 -21.31
CA GLU A 288 10.35 18.49 -22.50
C GLU A 288 11.52 17.50 -22.48
N ARG A 289 11.95 17.09 -21.29
CA ARG A 289 13.04 16.10 -21.09
C ARG A 289 12.57 14.66 -21.12
N LEU A 290 11.28 14.39 -20.89
CA LEU A 290 10.71 13.03 -20.88
C LEU A 290 10.07 12.65 -22.22
N GLN A 291 9.91 13.59 -23.14
CA GLN A 291 9.37 13.36 -24.50
C GLN A 291 10.46 13.10 -25.55
N ILE A 292 11.71 12.82 -25.14
CA ILE A 292 12.80 12.42 -26.04
C ILE A 292 12.89 10.90 -26.14
#